data_5d14b3ac44d9f426793c8ce3929f4a4c
#
_entry.id   5d14b3ac44d9f426793c8ce3929f4a4c
#
_cell.length_a   1.000
_cell.length_b   1.000
_cell.length_c   1.000
_cell.angle_alpha   90.00
_cell.angle_beta   90.00
_cell.angle_gamma   90.00
#
_symmetry.space_group_name_H-M   'P 1'
#
loop_
_entity.id
_entity.type
_entity.pdbx_description
1 polymer ?
#
loop_
_entity_poly.entity_id
_entity_poly.type
_entity_poly.pdbx_seq_one_letter_code
_entity_poly.pdbx_strand_id
1 'polypeptide(L)'
;MQSTEQKIERAALAGLAAACMDERERSTEVSLAELAALVETAGGQPVATLLQSKPTPDPRTFLGEGKVAELRELILANDCDLAVFDNELSPSQMRVLEEELGVRVLDRSGLILDIFAQRARTREGQLQVELAQYQYLLPRLTGMWTHLVRQTASGGSSPIGTRGPGETQLETDRRHIRRKIQKLQQELEDVRKIRRTQRRRREKNAMPVVALVGYTNAGKSTLLNCLTGSDIPANDRLFDTLDTTTRRWRIDAAQEVLLSDTVGFIRKLPTHLVEAFKATLEELTYADVLLHVIDLSNPEWEAQAAVVDRLIDQLGAAHTPCIRVFNKCDAYLGILPHGENIVCISARSGEGAAELTERVRAILGRADHHVTLLLPYAQGALLETLHRDCAVLRTDYRDDGIALEVIIHPEQWPRLEPFVLPGEEE
;
A
#
# COMPACT_ATOMS: atom_id res chain seq x y z
N MET A 1 -10.28 -34.71 -16.71
CA MET A 1 -9.94 -33.37 -16.18
C MET A 1 -9.46 -32.53 -17.37
N GLN A 2 -10.33 -31.70 -17.93
CA GLN A 2 -9.91 -30.76 -18.97
C GLN A 2 -9.12 -29.66 -18.26
N SER A 3 -7.84 -29.51 -18.57
CA SER A 3 -7.07 -28.34 -18.21
C SER A 3 -7.67 -27.18 -19.02
N THR A 4 -8.40 -26.30 -18.35
CA THR A 4 -8.77 -25.02 -18.91
C THR A 4 -7.48 -24.22 -18.99
N GLU A 5 -6.81 -24.25 -20.14
CA GLU A 5 -5.76 -23.26 -20.44
C GLU A 5 -6.45 -21.90 -20.32
N GLN A 6 -6.09 -21.14 -19.30
CA GLN A 6 -6.54 -19.75 -19.17
C GLN A 6 -5.99 -18.99 -20.37
N LYS A 7 -6.88 -18.62 -21.30
CA LYS A 7 -6.52 -17.75 -22.44
C LYS A 7 -5.94 -16.45 -21.86
N ILE A 8 -4.69 -16.13 -22.19
CA ILE A 8 -4.08 -14.85 -21.81
C ILE A 8 -4.82 -13.75 -22.58
N GLU A 9 -5.43 -12.83 -21.86
CA GLU A 9 -6.16 -11.71 -22.45
C GLU A 9 -5.19 -10.66 -23.02
N ARG A 10 -5.41 -10.27 -24.28
CA ARG A 10 -4.60 -9.28 -24.98
C ARG A 10 -5.20 -7.90 -24.77
N ALA A 11 -4.42 -6.95 -24.31
CA ALA A 11 -4.85 -5.63 -23.91
C ALA A 11 -4.28 -4.53 -24.82
N ALA A 12 -5.15 -3.63 -25.29
CA ALA A 12 -4.75 -2.34 -25.84
C ALA A 12 -4.77 -1.27 -24.73
N LEU A 13 -3.69 -0.51 -24.61
CA LEU A 13 -3.53 0.52 -23.58
C LEU A 13 -3.84 1.90 -24.16
N ALA A 14 -4.60 2.71 -23.44
CA ALA A 14 -4.95 4.05 -23.87
C ALA A 14 -4.74 5.07 -22.73
N GLY A 15 -4.27 6.26 -23.07
CA GLY A 15 -4.09 7.34 -22.11
C GLY A 15 -4.32 8.72 -22.72
N LEU A 16 -4.73 9.66 -21.89
CA LEU A 16 -4.95 11.06 -22.25
C LEU A 16 -4.09 11.99 -21.41
N ALA A 17 -3.34 12.86 -22.06
CA ALA A 17 -2.68 14.01 -21.47
C ALA A 17 -3.48 15.28 -21.76
N ALA A 18 -4.45 15.64 -20.91
CA ALA A 18 -5.22 16.86 -21.10
C ALA A 18 -4.61 18.03 -20.34
N ALA A 19 -4.54 19.21 -20.99
CA ALA A 19 -3.93 20.39 -20.39
C ALA A 19 -4.66 20.89 -19.13
N CYS A 20 -6.00 20.65 -19.07
CA CYS A 20 -6.82 21.02 -17.91
C CYS A 20 -6.71 20.04 -16.71
N MET A 21 -6.09 18.88 -16.88
CA MET A 21 -5.90 17.90 -15.81
C MET A 21 -4.69 18.26 -14.94
N ASP A 22 -4.72 17.86 -13.69
CA ASP A 22 -3.54 17.90 -12.84
C ASP A 22 -2.40 17.13 -13.53
N GLU A 23 -1.18 17.63 -13.45
CA GLU A 23 0.00 16.99 -14.05
C GLU A 23 0.15 15.52 -13.68
N ARG A 24 -0.27 15.18 -12.46
CA ARG A 24 -0.20 13.82 -11.90
C ARG A 24 -1.22 12.86 -12.52
N GLU A 25 -2.33 13.41 -13.01
CA GLU A 25 -3.42 12.65 -13.62
C GLU A 25 -3.24 12.49 -15.12
N ARG A 26 -2.37 13.29 -15.75
CA ARG A 26 -2.05 13.18 -17.16
C ARG A 26 -1.37 11.85 -17.46
N SER A 27 -1.75 11.25 -18.57
CA SER A 27 -1.02 10.08 -19.05
C SER A 27 0.26 10.51 -19.75
N THR A 28 1.32 9.76 -19.50
CA THR A 28 2.63 9.91 -20.13
C THR A 28 3.08 8.56 -20.68
N GLU A 29 4.14 8.51 -21.46
CA GLU A 29 4.73 7.23 -21.89
C GLU A 29 5.16 6.39 -20.69
N VAL A 30 5.70 7.03 -19.65
CA VAL A 30 6.09 6.37 -18.39
C VAL A 30 4.88 5.78 -17.67
N SER A 31 3.75 6.54 -17.59
CA SER A 31 2.54 6.03 -16.92
C SER A 31 1.88 4.89 -17.71
N LEU A 32 1.99 4.90 -19.04
CA LEU A 32 1.52 3.81 -19.90
C LEU A 32 2.43 2.58 -19.81
N ALA A 33 3.74 2.75 -19.67
CA ALA A 33 4.65 1.64 -19.38
C ALA A 33 4.35 0.99 -18.00
N GLU A 34 4.02 1.81 -16.99
CA GLU A 34 3.57 1.31 -15.70
C GLU A 34 2.21 0.59 -15.81
N LEU A 35 1.27 1.10 -16.61
CA LEU A 35 0.00 0.44 -16.91
C LEU A 35 0.22 -0.93 -17.61
N ALA A 36 1.20 -1.03 -18.50
CA ALA A 36 1.57 -2.29 -19.14
C ALA A 36 2.03 -3.32 -18.10
N ALA A 37 2.90 -2.92 -17.17
CA ALA A 37 3.34 -3.77 -16.07
C ALA A 37 2.20 -4.18 -15.12
N LEU A 38 1.18 -3.33 -14.94
CA LEU A 38 -0.04 -3.69 -14.21
C LEU A 38 -0.85 -4.77 -14.94
N VAL A 39 -1.02 -4.64 -16.26
CA VAL A 39 -1.71 -5.65 -17.09
C VAL A 39 -0.99 -6.99 -17.02
N GLU A 40 0.33 -7.01 -17.12
CA GLU A 40 1.14 -8.23 -16.95
C GLU A 40 0.97 -8.84 -15.57
N THR A 41 0.93 -7.99 -14.53
CA THR A 41 0.70 -8.44 -13.14
C THR A 41 -0.67 -9.06 -12.96
N ALA A 42 -1.70 -8.56 -13.66
CA ALA A 42 -3.05 -9.14 -13.69
C ALA A 42 -3.14 -10.44 -14.49
N GLY A 43 -2.08 -10.80 -15.25
CA GLY A 43 -2.02 -12.00 -16.10
C GLY A 43 -2.43 -11.76 -17.54
N GLY A 44 -2.58 -10.50 -17.96
CA GLY A 44 -2.83 -10.10 -19.35
C GLY A 44 -1.55 -9.81 -20.13
N GLN A 45 -1.68 -9.58 -21.42
CA GLN A 45 -0.58 -9.21 -22.32
C GLN A 45 -0.85 -7.86 -22.97
N PRO A 46 -0.08 -6.80 -22.66
CA PRO A 46 -0.17 -5.53 -23.36
C PRO A 46 0.40 -5.67 -24.78
N VAL A 47 -0.37 -5.33 -25.80
CA VAL A 47 0.03 -5.54 -27.20
C VAL A 47 0.00 -4.25 -28.05
N ALA A 48 -0.73 -3.22 -27.61
CA ALA A 48 -0.81 -1.95 -28.30
C ALA A 48 -0.91 -0.81 -27.27
N THR A 49 -0.38 0.37 -27.61
CA THR A 49 -0.40 1.54 -26.75
C THR A 49 -0.77 2.77 -27.56
N LEU A 50 -1.69 3.57 -27.03
CA LEU A 50 -2.16 4.81 -27.62
C LEU A 50 -2.12 5.95 -26.61
N LEU A 51 -1.41 7.04 -26.91
CA LEU A 51 -1.39 8.26 -26.10
C LEU A 51 -1.99 9.41 -26.92
N GLN A 52 -2.91 10.16 -26.33
CA GLN A 52 -3.44 11.38 -26.90
C GLN A 52 -3.08 12.59 -26.04
N SER A 53 -2.66 13.68 -26.68
CA SER A 53 -2.59 15.00 -26.05
C SER A 53 -3.75 15.87 -26.55
N LYS A 54 -4.51 16.50 -25.63
CA LYS A 54 -5.68 17.32 -25.94
C LYS A 54 -5.85 18.41 -24.87
N PRO A 55 -6.46 19.56 -25.16
CA PRO A 55 -6.73 20.57 -24.14
C PRO A 55 -7.66 20.08 -23.03
N THR A 56 -8.74 19.38 -23.39
CA THR A 56 -9.76 18.87 -22.45
C THR A 56 -10.20 17.45 -22.84
N PRO A 57 -10.55 16.58 -21.87
CA PRO A 57 -11.17 15.30 -22.16
C PRO A 57 -12.47 15.45 -22.94
N ASP A 58 -12.80 14.48 -23.78
CA ASP A 58 -14.10 14.42 -24.41
C ASP A 58 -15.15 13.98 -23.37
N PRO A 59 -16.30 14.67 -23.25
CA PRO A 59 -17.32 14.31 -22.27
C PRO A 59 -17.93 12.92 -22.51
N ARG A 60 -17.99 12.46 -23.78
CA ARG A 60 -18.64 11.21 -24.17
C ARG A 60 -17.69 10.02 -24.18
N THR A 61 -16.53 10.17 -24.81
CA THR A 61 -15.58 9.09 -25.09
C THR A 61 -14.24 9.24 -24.39
N PHE A 62 -14.06 10.31 -23.60
CA PHE A 62 -12.80 10.67 -22.94
C PHE A 62 -11.69 11.04 -23.94
N LEU A 63 -11.44 10.20 -24.95
CA LEU A 63 -10.57 10.49 -26.10
C LEU A 63 -11.35 11.22 -27.21
N GLY A 64 -10.66 11.87 -28.13
CA GLY A 64 -11.29 12.40 -29.33
C GLY A 64 -11.73 11.30 -30.27
N GLU A 65 -12.80 11.53 -31.04
CA GLU A 65 -13.41 10.54 -31.96
C GLU A 65 -12.40 9.88 -32.92
N GLY A 66 -11.48 10.65 -33.51
CA GLY A 66 -10.44 10.11 -34.38
C GLY A 66 -9.48 9.16 -33.67
N LYS A 67 -9.19 9.41 -32.36
CA LYS A 67 -8.35 8.53 -31.55
C LYS A 67 -9.09 7.30 -31.09
N VAL A 68 -10.39 7.36 -30.88
CA VAL A 68 -11.23 6.18 -30.62
C VAL A 68 -11.26 5.27 -31.84
N ALA A 69 -11.38 5.84 -33.06
CA ALA A 69 -11.31 5.07 -34.30
C ALA A 69 -9.93 4.38 -34.46
N GLU A 70 -8.83 5.11 -34.22
CA GLU A 70 -7.46 4.57 -34.26
C GLU A 70 -7.28 3.44 -33.22
N LEU A 71 -7.79 3.64 -32.00
CA LEU A 71 -7.75 2.60 -30.95
C LEU A 71 -8.53 1.34 -31.37
N ARG A 72 -9.68 1.51 -32.00
CA ARG A 72 -10.47 0.40 -32.55
C ARG A 72 -9.72 -0.37 -33.64
N GLU A 73 -9.04 0.33 -34.53
CA GLU A 73 -8.19 -0.31 -35.54
C GLU A 73 -7.03 -1.09 -34.92
N LEU A 74 -6.38 -0.52 -33.90
CA LEU A 74 -5.32 -1.21 -33.12
C LEU A 74 -5.85 -2.47 -32.42
N ILE A 75 -7.05 -2.41 -31.84
CA ILE A 75 -7.70 -3.55 -31.19
C ILE A 75 -7.95 -4.67 -32.21
N LEU A 76 -8.50 -4.35 -33.36
CA LEU A 76 -8.78 -5.32 -34.41
C LEU A 76 -7.50 -5.90 -35.02
N ALA A 77 -6.51 -5.06 -35.31
CA ALA A 77 -5.23 -5.48 -35.88
C ALA A 77 -4.42 -6.40 -34.96
N ASN A 78 -4.55 -6.22 -33.67
CA ASN A 78 -3.81 -6.99 -32.65
C ASN A 78 -4.67 -8.06 -31.95
N ASP A 79 -5.90 -8.28 -32.37
CA ASP A 79 -6.83 -9.26 -31.78
C ASP A 79 -6.92 -9.08 -30.25
N CYS A 80 -7.19 -7.84 -29.80
CA CYS A 80 -7.26 -7.54 -28.37
C CYS A 80 -8.62 -7.95 -27.79
N ASP A 81 -8.60 -8.50 -26.57
CA ASP A 81 -9.78 -8.89 -25.82
C ASP A 81 -10.35 -7.76 -24.97
N LEU A 82 -9.50 -6.77 -24.62
CA LEU A 82 -9.88 -5.62 -23.77
C LEU A 82 -9.06 -4.36 -24.09
N ALA A 83 -9.63 -3.19 -23.73
CA ALA A 83 -8.93 -1.92 -23.71
C ALA A 83 -8.77 -1.43 -22.28
N VAL A 84 -7.58 -0.98 -21.89
CA VAL A 84 -7.27 -0.49 -20.55
C VAL A 84 -6.86 0.97 -20.61
N PHE A 85 -7.56 1.82 -19.86
CA PHE A 85 -7.31 3.25 -19.80
C PHE A 85 -6.47 3.61 -18.57
N ASP A 86 -5.45 4.43 -18.78
CA ASP A 86 -4.56 4.90 -17.71
C ASP A 86 -5.22 5.95 -16.79
N ASN A 87 -6.28 6.58 -17.26
CA ASN A 87 -7.07 7.57 -16.54
C ASN A 87 -8.35 6.93 -16.01
N GLU A 88 -8.92 7.52 -14.97
CA GLU A 88 -10.23 7.12 -14.45
C GLU A 88 -11.34 7.54 -15.42
N LEU A 89 -12.25 6.61 -15.71
CA LEU A 89 -13.37 6.82 -16.62
C LEU A 89 -14.69 6.92 -15.84
N SER A 90 -15.55 7.85 -16.28
CA SER A 90 -16.92 7.85 -15.79
C SER A 90 -17.69 6.61 -16.30
N PRO A 91 -18.72 6.15 -15.57
CA PRO A 91 -19.52 5.00 -16.00
C PRO A 91 -20.15 5.17 -17.38
N SER A 92 -20.50 6.39 -17.76
CA SER A 92 -21.05 6.73 -19.10
C SER A 92 -20.01 6.63 -20.20
N GLN A 93 -18.79 7.13 -19.97
CA GLN A 93 -17.68 7.02 -20.90
C GLN A 93 -17.27 5.57 -21.13
N MET A 94 -17.15 4.80 -20.06
CA MET A 94 -16.80 3.38 -20.16
C MET A 94 -17.78 2.62 -21.04
N ARG A 95 -19.09 2.82 -20.84
CA ARG A 95 -20.11 2.17 -21.67
C ARG A 95 -20.03 2.57 -23.13
N VAL A 96 -19.90 3.87 -23.42
CA VAL A 96 -19.82 4.34 -24.81
C VAL A 96 -18.57 3.78 -25.50
N LEU A 97 -17.45 3.73 -24.78
CA LEU A 97 -16.21 3.15 -25.30
C LEU A 97 -16.35 1.64 -25.57
N GLU A 98 -17.01 0.88 -24.69
CA GLU A 98 -17.30 -0.54 -24.95
C GLU A 98 -18.19 -0.74 -26.19
N GLU A 99 -19.20 0.13 -26.38
CA GLU A 99 -20.06 0.10 -27.56
C GLU A 99 -19.27 0.43 -28.86
N GLU A 100 -18.36 1.40 -28.82
CA GLU A 100 -17.60 1.84 -29.99
C GLU A 100 -16.41 0.94 -30.32
N LEU A 101 -15.71 0.42 -29.30
CA LEU A 101 -14.54 -0.42 -29.48
C LEU A 101 -14.89 -1.91 -29.71
N GLY A 102 -16.06 -2.35 -29.23
CA GLY A 102 -16.51 -3.74 -29.32
C GLY A 102 -15.81 -4.73 -28.40
N VAL A 103 -15.02 -4.25 -27.45
CA VAL A 103 -14.32 -5.03 -26.44
C VAL A 103 -14.61 -4.49 -25.05
N ARG A 104 -14.30 -5.26 -24.00
CA ARG A 104 -14.40 -4.77 -22.61
C ARG A 104 -13.45 -3.59 -22.39
N VAL A 105 -13.90 -2.65 -21.59
CA VAL A 105 -13.10 -1.48 -21.20
C VAL A 105 -12.88 -1.50 -19.70
N LEU A 106 -11.64 -1.35 -19.28
CA LEU A 106 -11.24 -1.15 -17.90
C LEU A 106 -10.51 0.19 -17.76
N ASP A 107 -10.67 0.83 -16.62
CA ASP A 107 -9.78 1.91 -16.23
C ASP A 107 -8.69 1.39 -15.26
N ARG A 108 -7.69 2.23 -14.98
CA ARG A 108 -6.59 1.89 -14.08
C ARG A 108 -7.11 1.43 -12.71
N SER A 109 -8.18 2.04 -12.21
CA SER A 109 -8.81 1.69 -10.94
C SER A 109 -9.38 0.28 -10.93
N GLY A 110 -10.10 -0.10 -11.98
CA GLY A 110 -10.64 -1.45 -12.15
C GLY A 110 -9.54 -2.52 -12.25
N LEU A 111 -8.46 -2.22 -12.98
CA LEU A 111 -7.31 -3.12 -13.11
C LEU A 111 -6.58 -3.35 -11.77
N ILE A 112 -6.34 -2.29 -11.00
CA ILE A 112 -5.72 -2.38 -9.67
C ILE A 112 -6.61 -3.21 -8.72
N LEU A 113 -7.93 -3.01 -8.76
CA LEU A 113 -8.88 -3.81 -7.96
C LEU A 113 -8.84 -5.30 -8.31
N ASP A 114 -8.67 -5.62 -9.59
CA ASP A 114 -8.54 -7.03 -10.03
C ASP A 114 -7.25 -7.66 -9.51
N ILE A 115 -6.12 -6.94 -9.61
CA ILE A 115 -4.85 -7.40 -9.02
C ILE A 115 -4.99 -7.62 -7.52
N PHE A 116 -5.64 -6.71 -6.80
CA PHE A 116 -5.84 -6.83 -5.37
C PHE A 116 -6.75 -8.01 -4.99
N ALA A 117 -7.79 -8.28 -5.79
CA ALA A 117 -8.65 -9.43 -5.58
C ALA A 117 -7.89 -10.76 -5.70
N GLN A 118 -6.93 -10.84 -6.62
CA GLN A 118 -6.08 -12.02 -6.80
C GLN A 118 -5.05 -12.18 -5.67
N ARG A 119 -4.62 -11.07 -5.03
CA ARG A 119 -3.54 -11.04 -4.03
C ARG A 119 -4.02 -11.11 -2.59
N ALA A 120 -5.24 -10.70 -2.27
CA ALA A 120 -5.79 -10.69 -0.93
C ALA A 120 -5.89 -12.12 -0.36
N ARG A 121 -5.07 -12.43 0.63
CA ARG A 121 -5.05 -13.74 1.31
C ARG A 121 -5.66 -13.68 2.70
N THR A 122 -5.48 -12.56 3.41
CA THR A 122 -6.06 -12.39 4.73
C THR A 122 -7.56 -12.09 4.64
N ARG A 123 -8.31 -12.49 5.68
CA ARG A 123 -9.74 -12.15 5.77
C ARG A 123 -9.99 -10.65 5.69
N GLU A 124 -9.12 -9.85 6.31
CA GLU A 124 -9.21 -8.39 6.28
C GLU A 124 -8.95 -7.83 4.88
N GLY A 125 -7.85 -8.24 4.23
CA GLY A 125 -7.55 -7.84 2.86
C GLY A 125 -8.69 -8.19 1.89
N GLN A 126 -9.27 -9.40 2.01
CA GLN A 126 -10.43 -9.81 1.21
C GLN A 126 -11.65 -8.91 1.43
N LEU A 127 -11.98 -8.58 2.70
CA LEU A 127 -13.08 -7.67 3.01
C LEU A 127 -12.85 -6.26 2.48
N GLN A 128 -11.62 -5.76 2.56
CA GLN A 128 -11.23 -4.44 2.05
C GLN A 128 -11.37 -4.38 0.52
N VAL A 129 -10.85 -5.39 -0.18
CA VAL A 129 -10.95 -5.48 -1.64
C VAL A 129 -12.40 -5.62 -2.07
N GLU A 130 -13.17 -6.50 -1.43
CA GLU A 130 -14.59 -6.69 -1.74
C GLU A 130 -15.39 -5.40 -1.54
N LEU A 131 -15.11 -4.66 -0.46
CA LEU A 131 -15.72 -3.35 -0.20
C LEU A 131 -15.38 -2.35 -1.31
N ALA A 132 -14.10 -2.24 -1.68
CA ALA A 132 -13.65 -1.33 -2.74
C ALA A 132 -14.26 -1.69 -4.09
N GLN A 133 -14.36 -2.98 -4.44
CA GLN A 133 -15.02 -3.46 -5.65
C GLN A 133 -16.50 -3.06 -5.70
N TYR A 134 -17.25 -3.23 -4.59
CA TYR A 134 -18.66 -2.81 -4.56
C TYR A 134 -18.81 -1.28 -4.64
N GLN A 135 -17.92 -0.52 -4.02
CA GLN A 135 -17.91 0.94 -4.14
C GLN A 135 -17.61 1.40 -5.57
N TYR A 136 -16.68 0.74 -6.25
CA TYR A 136 -16.36 0.98 -7.66
C TYR A 136 -17.50 0.59 -8.60
N LEU A 137 -18.18 -0.53 -8.35
CA LEU A 137 -19.28 -1.04 -9.17
C LEU A 137 -20.58 -0.25 -8.98
N LEU A 138 -20.88 0.23 -7.77
CA LEU A 138 -22.16 0.84 -7.44
C LEU A 138 -22.58 2.00 -8.38
N PRO A 139 -21.72 2.97 -8.72
CA PRO A 139 -22.05 4.01 -9.70
C PRO A 139 -22.14 3.46 -11.14
N ARG A 140 -21.46 2.36 -11.46
CA ARG A 140 -21.38 1.74 -12.79
C ARG A 140 -22.58 0.87 -13.13
N LEU A 141 -23.35 0.41 -12.16
CA LEU A 141 -24.58 -0.38 -12.38
C LEU A 141 -25.64 0.33 -13.20
N THR A 142 -25.75 1.64 -13.12
CA THR A 142 -26.73 2.41 -13.89
C THR A 142 -26.54 2.30 -15.40
N GLY A 143 -25.32 1.98 -15.86
CA GLY A 143 -25.00 1.83 -17.28
C GLY A 143 -25.21 0.43 -17.84
N MET A 144 -25.03 -0.62 -17.04
CA MET A 144 -25.10 -2.01 -17.51
C MET A 144 -26.51 -2.49 -17.88
N TRP A 145 -27.56 -1.95 -17.25
CA TRP A 145 -28.94 -2.40 -17.43
C TRP A 145 -29.67 -1.82 -18.65
N THR A 146 -29.23 -0.70 -19.18
CA THR A 146 -29.86 -0.12 -20.37
C THR A 146 -29.74 -1.02 -21.62
N HIS A 147 -28.73 -1.88 -21.68
CA HIS A 147 -28.57 -2.88 -22.73
C HIS A 147 -29.61 -3.99 -22.70
N LEU A 148 -29.91 -4.52 -21.52
CA LEU A 148 -30.90 -5.59 -21.35
C LEU A 148 -32.32 -5.10 -21.62
N VAL A 149 -32.65 -3.87 -21.23
CA VAL A 149 -33.96 -3.27 -21.50
C VAL A 149 -34.17 -3.00 -23.00
N ARG A 150 -33.14 -2.63 -23.77
CA ARG A 150 -33.23 -2.46 -25.21
C ARG A 150 -33.38 -3.78 -25.97
N GLN A 151 -32.80 -4.87 -25.50
CA GLN A 151 -33.00 -6.20 -26.11
C GLN A 151 -34.41 -6.75 -25.90
N THR A 152 -35.05 -6.40 -24.79
CA THR A 152 -36.44 -6.80 -24.51
C THR A 152 -37.48 -5.83 -25.08
N ALA A 153 -37.10 -4.58 -25.43
CA ALA A 153 -38.00 -3.55 -25.91
C ALA A 153 -38.22 -3.53 -27.45
N SER A 154 -37.66 -4.48 -28.21
CA SER A 154 -37.90 -4.56 -29.65
C SER A 154 -39.28 -5.17 -30.04
N GLY A 155 -40.20 -5.24 -29.12
CA GLY A 155 -41.56 -5.71 -29.39
C GLY A 155 -42.64 -4.97 -28.59
N GLY A 156 -43.17 -3.88 -29.15
CA GLY A 156 -44.47 -3.34 -28.73
C GLY A 156 -44.47 -2.13 -27.78
N SER A 157 -45.25 -1.11 -28.16
CA SER A 157 -45.46 0.15 -27.44
C SER A 157 -45.90 -0.09 -25.98
N SER A 158 -45.12 0.42 -25.02
CA SER A 158 -45.44 0.47 -23.61
C SER A 158 -46.51 1.53 -23.31
N PRO A 159 -47.59 1.22 -22.57
CA PRO A 159 -48.57 2.21 -22.13
C PRO A 159 -47.96 3.24 -21.17
N ILE A 160 -48.43 4.48 -21.22
CA ILE A 160 -48.10 5.55 -20.30
C ILE A 160 -48.50 5.14 -18.88
N GLY A 161 -47.50 5.00 -17.95
CA GLY A 161 -47.77 4.81 -16.52
C GLY A 161 -47.22 3.52 -15.89
N THR A 162 -46.55 2.63 -16.64
CA THR A 162 -45.89 1.47 -16.07
C THR A 162 -44.39 1.75 -15.98
N ARG A 163 -43.88 2.01 -14.76
CA ARG A 163 -42.45 1.87 -14.47
C ARG A 163 -42.04 0.47 -14.87
N GLY A 164 -41.18 0.35 -15.88
CA GLY A 164 -40.84 -0.96 -16.42
C GLY A 164 -40.16 -1.85 -15.38
N PRO A 165 -40.29 -3.19 -15.47
CA PRO A 165 -39.64 -4.14 -14.56
C PRO A 165 -38.12 -3.98 -14.46
N GLY A 166 -37.48 -3.32 -15.45
CA GLY A 166 -36.03 -3.01 -15.42
C GLY A 166 -35.64 -1.92 -14.43
N GLU A 167 -36.45 -0.88 -14.20
CA GLU A 167 -36.14 0.15 -13.20
C GLU A 167 -36.25 -0.39 -11.77
N THR A 168 -37.26 -1.23 -11.49
CA THR A 168 -37.43 -1.86 -10.18
C THR A 168 -36.30 -2.87 -9.88
N GLN A 169 -35.80 -3.56 -10.89
CA GLN A 169 -34.72 -4.54 -10.74
C GLN A 169 -33.38 -3.83 -10.46
N LEU A 170 -33.09 -2.77 -11.23
CA LEU A 170 -31.90 -1.94 -10.99
C LEU A 170 -31.90 -1.33 -9.57
N GLU A 171 -33.04 -0.84 -9.12
CA GLU A 171 -33.17 -0.28 -7.76
C GLU A 171 -33.00 -1.35 -6.68
N THR A 172 -33.49 -2.56 -6.94
CA THR A 172 -33.32 -3.72 -6.05
C THR A 172 -31.84 -4.12 -5.98
N ASP A 173 -31.13 -4.18 -7.10
CA ASP A 173 -29.71 -4.52 -7.16
C ASP A 173 -28.85 -3.44 -6.47
N ARG A 174 -29.15 -2.16 -6.71
CA ARG A 174 -28.48 -1.05 -5.98
C ARG A 174 -28.71 -1.14 -4.47
N ARG A 175 -29.93 -1.49 -4.04
CA ARG A 175 -30.24 -1.68 -2.63
C ARG A 175 -29.50 -2.88 -2.06
N HIS A 176 -29.40 -3.97 -2.82
CA HIS A 176 -28.65 -5.15 -2.43
C HIS A 176 -27.17 -4.83 -2.23
N ILE A 177 -26.53 -4.13 -3.19
CA ILE A 177 -25.13 -3.75 -3.10
C ILE A 177 -24.89 -2.75 -1.95
N ARG A 178 -25.75 -1.76 -1.74
CA ARG A 178 -25.64 -0.87 -0.58
C ARG A 178 -25.69 -1.62 0.75
N ARG A 179 -26.57 -2.60 0.88
CA ARG A 179 -26.63 -3.47 2.07
C ARG A 179 -25.35 -4.29 2.24
N LYS A 180 -24.79 -4.78 1.13
CA LYS A 180 -23.54 -5.53 1.15
C LYS A 180 -22.37 -4.64 1.60
N ILE A 181 -22.28 -3.40 1.08
CA ILE A 181 -21.32 -2.39 1.51
C ILE A 181 -21.43 -2.13 3.02
N GLN A 182 -22.63 -1.89 3.54
CA GLN A 182 -22.85 -1.66 4.97
C GLN A 182 -22.41 -2.85 5.82
N LYS A 183 -22.73 -4.07 5.37
CA LYS A 183 -22.31 -5.29 6.07
C LYS A 183 -20.78 -5.44 6.11
N LEU A 184 -20.11 -5.22 4.97
CA LEU A 184 -18.66 -5.28 4.88
C LEU A 184 -17.96 -4.21 5.74
N GLN A 185 -18.51 -3.00 5.79
CA GLN A 185 -18.03 -1.94 6.68
C GLN A 185 -18.13 -2.33 8.15
N GLN A 186 -19.24 -2.99 8.54
CA GLN A 186 -19.41 -3.48 9.91
C GLN A 186 -18.42 -4.61 10.23
N GLU A 187 -18.24 -5.58 9.32
CA GLU A 187 -17.26 -6.66 9.51
C GLU A 187 -15.83 -6.12 9.65
N LEU A 188 -15.47 -5.12 8.85
CA LEU A 188 -14.17 -4.44 8.94
C LEU A 188 -13.99 -3.71 10.28
N GLU A 189 -15.04 -3.05 10.79
CA GLU A 189 -14.98 -2.39 12.09
C GLU A 189 -14.74 -3.39 13.23
N ASP A 190 -15.33 -4.59 13.14
CA ASP A 190 -15.14 -5.64 14.12
C ASP A 190 -13.69 -6.19 14.07
N VAL A 191 -13.11 -6.35 12.87
CA VAL A 191 -11.69 -6.71 12.71
C VAL A 191 -10.78 -5.63 13.31
N ARG A 192 -11.09 -4.35 13.10
CA ARG A 192 -10.35 -3.22 13.70
C ARG A 192 -10.37 -3.26 15.23
N LYS A 193 -11.49 -3.59 15.86
CA LYS A 193 -11.58 -3.73 17.33
C LYS A 193 -10.67 -4.84 17.84
N ILE A 194 -10.65 -5.99 17.15
CA ILE A 194 -9.76 -7.12 17.49
C ILE A 194 -8.28 -6.68 17.38
N ARG A 195 -7.89 -6.00 16.29
CA ARG A 195 -6.54 -5.46 16.11
C ARG A 195 -6.15 -4.48 17.22
N ARG A 196 -7.03 -3.54 17.59
CA ARG A 196 -6.78 -2.61 18.72
C ARG A 196 -6.49 -3.36 20.02
N THR A 197 -7.22 -4.46 20.28
CA THR A 197 -6.99 -5.28 21.48
C THR A 197 -5.64 -6.01 21.41
N GLN A 198 -5.29 -6.57 20.25
CA GLN A 198 -3.98 -7.22 20.05
C GLN A 198 -2.83 -6.23 20.16
N ARG A 199 -3.02 -4.99 19.61
CA ARG A 199 -2.03 -3.91 19.70
C ARG A 199 -1.77 -3.51 21.14
N ARG A 200 -2.79 -3.25 21.96
CA ARG A 200 -2.63 -2.96 23.40
C ARG A 200 -1.86 -4.04 24.16
N ARG A 201 -1.92 -5.30 23.69
CA ARG A 201 -1.09 -6.38 24.26
C ARG A 201 0.37 -6.30 23.80
N ARG A 202 0.64 -5.84 22.56
CA ARG A 202 1.99 -5.62 22.04
C ARG A 202 2.66 -4.41 22.69
N GLU A 203 1.92 -3.32 22.89
CA GLU A 203 2.37 -2.13 23.64
C GLU A 203 2.84 -2.50 25.04
N LYS A 204 2.18 -3.46 25.70
CA LYS A 204 2.63 -3.98 27.00
C LYS A 204 3.94 -4.78 26.95
N ASN A 205 4.33 -5.26 25.79
CA ASN A 205 5.55 -6.05 25.59
C ASN A 205 6.73 -5.19 25.07
N ALA A 206 6.57 -3.86 25.01
CA ALA A 206 7.62 -2.87 24.66
C ALA A 206 8.48 -3.24 23.43
N MET A 207 7.89 -3.87 22.40
CA MET A 207 8.66 -4.25 21.21
C MET A 207 8.45 -3.19 20.11
N PRO A 208 9.52 -2.42 19.75
CA PRO A 208 9.41 -1.38 18.74
C PRO A 208 8.97 -1.92 17.37
N VAL A 209 8.27 -1.09 16.61
CA VAL A 209 7.76 -1.41 15.27
C VAL A 209 8.47 -0.55 14.23
N VAL A 210 9.11 -1.20 13.28
CA VAL A 210 9.72 -0.57 12.09
C VAL A 210 8.88 -0.92 10.89
N ALA A 211 8.38 0.08 10.16
CA ALA A 211 7.53 -0.14 8.99
C ALA A 211 8.26 0.20 7.68
N LEU A 212 8.20 -0.73 6.71
CA LEU A 212 8.68 -0.52 5.36
C LEU A 212 7.60 0.20 4.55
N VAL A 213 7.93 1.34 3.97
CA VAL A 213 7.08 2.08 3.05
C VAL A 213 7.84 2.32 1.75
N GLY A 214 7.14 2.46 0.65
CA GLY A 214 7.80 2.73 -0.62
C GLY A 214 6.93 2.35 -1.81
N TYR A 215 7.39 2.74 -2.98
CA TYR A 215 6.70 2.47 -4.23
C TYR A 215 6.59 0.97 -4.51
N THR A 216 5.65 0.56 -5.35
CA THR A 216 5.58 -0.85 -5.82
C THR A 216 6.90 -1.23 -6.48
N ASN A 217 7.34 -2.45 -6.22
CA ASN A 217 8.59 -2.99 -6.76
C ASN A 217 9.89 -2.25 -6.33
N ALA A 218 9.86 -1.40 -5.29
CA ALA A 218 11.06 -0.79 -4.73
C ALA A 218 11.97 -1.78 -3.96
N GLY A 219 11.52 -3.03 -3.76
CA GLY A 219 12.27 -4.08 -3.09
C GLY A 219 12.02 -4.19 -1.59
N LYS A 220 10.85 -3.74 -1.09
CA LYS A 220 10.46 -3.81 0.33
C LYS A 220 10.49 -5.23 0.89
N SER A 221 9.85 -6.19 0.22
CA SER A 221 9.80 -7.59 0.65
C SER A 221 11.17 -8.27 0.55
N THR A 222 11.98 -7.89 -0.44
CA THR A 222 13.38 -8.34 -0.55
C THR A 222 14.21 -7.82 0.62
N LEU A 223 14.02 -6.54 1.00
CA LEU A 223 14.69 -5.95 2.15
C LEU A 223 14.26 -6.62 3.47
N LEU A 224 12.96 -6.89 3.61
CA LEU A 224 12.45 -7.63 4.78
C LEU A 224 13.15 -9.00 4.88
N ASN A 225 13.23 -9.76 3.78
CA ASN A 225 13.93 -11.06 3.76
C ASN A 225 15.41 -10.89 4.13
N CYS A 226 16.10 -9.90 3.57
CA CYS A 226 17.50 -9.61 3.83
C CYS A 226 17.77 -9.35 5.33
N LEU A 227 16.93 -8.53 5.97
CA LEU A 227 17.12 -8.12 7.36
C LEU A 227 16.68 -9.19 8.37
N THR A 228 15.67 -10.00 8.04
CA THR A 228 15.09 -10.98 8.97
C THR A 228 15.52 -12.42 8.71
N GLY A 229 16.22 -12.69 7.61
CA GLY A 229 16.55 -14.04 7.17
C GLY A 229 15.32 -14.87 6.77
N SER A 230 14.20 -14.21 6.48
CA SER A 230 12.96 -14.87 6.03
C SER A 230 13.03 -15.21 4.54
N ASP A 231 12.20 -16.17 4.10
CA ASP A 231 12.05 -16.55 2.70
C ASP A 231 10.61 -16.31 2.23
N ILE A 232 10.21 -15.03 2.23
CA ILE A 232 8.90 -14.61 1.72
C ILE A 232 9.02 -14.45 0.20
N PRO A 233 8.07 -14.95 -0.60
CA PRO A 233 8.09 -14.73 -2.04
C PRO A 233 8.19 -13.22 -2.36
N ALA A 234 9.24 -12.85 -3.06
CA ALA A 234 9.50 -11.48 -3.52
C ALA A 234 9.74 -11.55 -5.04
N ASN A 235 8.68 -11.28 -5.81
CA ASN A 235 8.73 -11.32 -7.26
C ASN A 235 8.89 -9.92 -7.82
N ASP A 236 9.43 -9.83 -9.03
CA ASP A 236 9.55 -8.58 -9.78
C ASP A 236 8.19 -8.22 -10.44
N ARG A 237 7.16 -8.01 -9.60
CA ARG A 237 5.81 -7.67 -10.03
C ARG A 237 5.25 -6.55 -9.17
N LEU A 238 4.40 -5.70 -9.77
CA LEU A 238 3.70 -4.65 -9.04
C LEU A 238 2.70 -5.28 -8.07
N PHE A 239 2.55 -4.71 -6.86
CA PHE A 239 1.63 -5.20 -5.81
C PHE A 239 1.81 -6.68 -5.44
N ASP A 240 3.04 -7.15 -5.34
CA ASP A 240 3.30 -8.53 -4.90
C ASP A 240 2.86 -8.74 -3.44
N THR A 241 2.98 -7.71 -2.60
CA THR A 241 2.50 -7.69 -1.21
C THR A 241 1.27 -6.78 -1.09
N LEU A 242 0.12 -7.36 -0.72
CA LEU A 242 -1.11 -6.63 -0.39
C LEU A 242 -1.41 -6.71 1.11
N ASP A 243 -1.22 -7.86 1.71
CA ASP A 243 -1.39 -8.08 3.15
C ASP A 243 -0.11 -7.72 3.89
N THR A 244 -0.23 -7.00 5.00
CA THR A 244 0.92 -6.66 5.84
C THR A 244 1.56 -7.93 6.39
N THR A 245 2.86 -8.03 6.22
CA THR A 245 3.66 -9.14 6.76
C THR A 245 4.60 -8.61 7.81
N THR A 246 4.45 -9.06 9.05
CA THR A 246 5.32 -8.67 10.17
C THR A 246 6.26 -9.80 10.54
N ARG A 247 7.54 -9.48 10.75
CA ARG A 247 8.59 -10.41 11.17
C ARG A 247 9.41 -9.81 12.30
N ARG A 248 10.01 -10.65 13.13
CA ARG A 248 11.00 -10.21 14.11
C ARG A 248 12.33 -9.96 13.41
N TRP A 249 12.88 -8.82 13.68
CA TRP A 249 14.20 -8.44 13.22
C TRP A 249 15.09 -8.20 14.43
N ARG A 250 16.17 -8.95 14.51
CA ARG A 250 17.16 -8.79 15.57
C ARG A 250 18.17 -7.73 15.16
N ILE A 251 18.16 -6.61 15.86
CA ILE A 251 19.11 -5.50 15.64
C ILE A 251 20.46 -5.86 16.27
N ASP A 252 20.45 -6.38 17.52
CA ASP A 252 21.63 -6.87 18.22
C ASP A 252 21.28 -8.03 19.18
N ALA A 253 22.21 -8.38 20.08
CA ALA A 253 22.00 -9.49 21.03
C ALA A 253 20.88 -9.21 22.04
N ALA A 254 20.58 -7.94 22.35
CA ALA A 254 19.64 -7.51 23.38
C ALA A 254 18.34 -6.92 22.79
N GLN A 255 18.35 -6.43 21.55
CA GLN A 255 17.24 -5.69 20.97
C GLN A 255 16.65 -6.39 19.75
N GLU A 256 15.36 -6.73 19.86
CA GLU A 256 14.53 -7.22 18.76
C GLU A 256 13.43 -6.19 18.45
N VAL A 257 13.10 -6.02 17.18
CA VAL A 257 12.01 -5.16 16.70
C VAL A 257 11.06 -5.95 15.78
N LEU A 258 9.86 -5.43 15.61
CA LEU A 258 8.93 -5.93 14.60
C LEU A 258 9.12 -5.16 13.30
N LEU A 259 9.59 -5.84 12.26
CA LEU A 259 9.67 -5.28 10.92
C LEU A 259 8.41 -5.64 10.15
N SER A 260 7.67 -4.63 9.69
CA SER A 260 6.40 -4.79 8.98
C SER A 260 6.54 -4.33 7.53
N ASP A 261 6.27 -5.23 6.58
CA ASP A 261 6.13 -4.89 5.16
C ASP A 261 4.71 -4.40 4.89
N THR A 262 4.57 -3.33 4.14
CA THR A 262 3.29 -2.72 3.81
C THR A 262 2.99 -2.80 2.31
N VAL A 263 1.74 -2.50 1.94
CA VAL A 263 1.32 -2.41 0.55
C VAL A 263 2.18 -1.38 -0.19
N GLY A 264 2.67 -1.75 -1.38
CA GLY A 264 3.40 -0.82 -2.23
C GLY A 264 2.50 0.29 -2.76
N PHE A 265 3.01 1.51 -2.79
CA PHE A 265 2.31 2.66 -3.37
C PHE A 265 2.53 2.74 -4.87
N ILE A 266 1.60 3.38 -5.58
CA ILE A 266 1.65 3.59 -7.01
C ILE A 266 1.06 4.96 -7.38
N ARG A 267 1.42 5.50 -8.52
CA ARG A 267 0.80 6.72 -9.07
C ARG A 267 -0.68 6.49 -9.36
N LYS A 268 -1.49 7.55 -9.29
CA LYS A 268 -2.93 7.52 -9.60
C LYS A 268 -3.68 6.46 -8.80
N LEU A 269 -3.29 6.25 -7.52
CA LEU A 269 -4.04 5.35 -6.65
C LEU A 269 -5.41 5.96 -6.35
N PRO A 270 -6.51 5.29 -6.69
CA PRO A 270 -7.85 5.84 -6.49
C PRO A 270 -8.16 6.10 -5.02
N THR A 271 -8.82 7.23 -4.74
CA THR A 271 -9.17 7.63 -3.36
C THR A 271 -9.98 6.59 -2.60
N HIS A 272 -10.91 5.92 -3.28
CA HIS A 272 -11.71 4.85 -2.67
C HIS A 272 -10.86 3.62 -2.28
N LEU A 273 -9.76 3.36 -2.99
CA LEU A 273 -8.79 2.33 -2.60
C LEU A 273 -7.97 2.76 -1.39
N VAL A 274 -7.50 4.02 -1.36
CA VAL A 274 -6.81 4.57 -0.18
C VAL A 274 -7.69 4.45 1.06
N GLU A 275 -8.98 4.80 0.96
CA GLU A 275 -9.94 4.67 2.04
C GLU A 275 -10.17 3.22 2.47
N ALA A 276 -10.31 2.28 1.54
CA ALA A 276 -10.48 0.87 1.84
C ALA A 276 -9.27 0.29 2.58
N PHE A 277 -8.06 0.65 2.15
CA PHE A 277 -6.79 0.18 2.75
C PHE A 277 -6.30 1.05 3.91
N LYS A 278 -7.01 2.13 4.26
CA LYS A 278 -6.63 3.03 5.35
C LYS A 278 -6.31 2.29 6.65
N ALA A 279 -7.09 1.26 7.00
CA ALA A 279 -6.86 0.46 8.19
C ALA A 279 -5.53 -0.33 8.16
N THR A 280 -5.14 -0.82 6.99
CA THR A 280 -3.85 -1.48 6.78
C THR A 280 -2.70 -0.48 6.81
N LEU A 281 -2.93 0.71 6.25
CA LEU A 281 -1.97 1.82 6.22
C LEU A 281 -1.88 2.55 7.58
N GLU A 282 -2.90 2.46 8.43
CA GLU A 282 -2.84 2.96 9.81
C GLU A 282 -1.71 2.32 10.63
N GLU A 283 -1.19 1.16 10.23
CA GLU A 283 0.00 0.58 10.88
C GLU A 283 1.23 1.50 10.79
N LEU A 284 1.31 2.36 9.77
CA LEU A 284 2.38 3.34 9.62
C LEU A 284 2.35 4.42 10.71
N THR A 285 1.16 4.81 11.16
CA THR A 285 1.00 5.83 12.21
C THR A 285 1.40 5.34 13.60
N TYR A 286 1.59 4.03 13.74
CA TYR A 286 2.00 3.39 15.00
C TYR A 286 3.41 2.82 14.92
N ALA A 287 4.11 3.05 13.83
CA ALA A 287 5.51 2.67 13.73
C ALA A 287 6.40 3.67 14.47
N ASP A 288 7.41 3.16 15.14
CA ASP A 288 8.42 3.96 15.82
C ASP A 288 9.44 4.52 14.82
N VAL A 289 9.68 3.79 13.72
CA VAL A 289 10.55 4.20 12.61
C VAL A 289 9.95 3.78 11.28
N LEU A 290 9.99 4.67 10.30
CA LEU A 290 9.66 4.38 8.90
C LEU A 290 10.93 4.18 8.09
N LEU A 291 10.96 3.12 7.29
CA LEU A 291 11.98 2.89 6.26
C LEU A 291 11.36 3.16 4.89
N HIS A 292 11.62 4.35 4.33
CA HIS A 292 11.14 4.71 3.00
C HIS A 292 12.08 4.12 1.95
N VAL A 293 11.68 2.97 1.39
CA VAL A 293 12.47 2.23 0.39
C VAL A 293 12.24 2.83 -0.99
N ILE A 294 13.31 3.29 -1.63
CA ILE A 294 13.33 3.97 -2.92
C ILE A 294 14.18 3.16 -3.90
N ASP A 295 13.64 2.85 -5.06
CA ASP A 295 14.38 2.18 -6.13
C ASP A 295 15.29 3.18 -6.88
N LEU A 296 16.56 3.20 -6.54
CA LEU A 296 17.53 4.12 -7.13
C LEU A 296 17.83 3.81 -8.60
N SER A 297 17.60 2.58 -9.04
CA SER A 297 17.80 2.19 -10.44
C SER A 297 16.73 2.75 -11.39
N ASN A 298 15.61 3.22 -10.87
CA ASN A 298 14.52 3.79 -11.65
C ASN A 298 14.79 5.28 -11.95
N PRO A 299 14.79 5.73 -13.22
CA PRO A 299 15.00 7.15 -13.56
C PRO A 299 13.99 8.12 -12.91
N GLU A 300 12.78 7.63 -12.59
CA GLU A 300 11.68 8.40 -11.99
C GLU A 300 11.63 8.30 -10.45
N TRP A 301 12.72 7.86 -9.81
CA TRP A 301 12.75 7.61 -8.37
C TRP A 301 12.35 8.84 -7.53
N GLU A 302 12.71 10.05 -7.94
CA GLU A 302 12.32 11.29 -7.24
C GLU A 302 10.82 11.51 -7.26
N ALA A 303 10.20 11.34 -8.43
CA ALA A 303 8.75 11.47 -8.58
C ALA A 303 7.99 10.36 -7.82
N GLN A 304 8.53 9.12 -7.81
CA GLN A 304 7.98 8.01 -7.04
C GLN A 304 8.11 8.26 -5.53
N ALA A 305 9.26 8.74 -5.06
CA ALA A 305 9.48 9.11 -3.67
C ALA A 305 8.50 10.20 -3.22
N ALA A 306 8.30 11.24 -4.04
CA ALA A 306 7.35 12.30 -3.75
C ALA A 306 5.88 11.83 -3.67
N VAL A 307 5.50 10.75 -4.35
CA VAL A 307 4.17 10.12 -4.19
C VAL A 307 4.04 9.49 -2.81
N VAL A 308 5.08 8.77 -2.38
CA VAL A 308 5.11 8.08 -1.08
C VAL A 308 5.13 9.08 0.07
N ASP A 309 5.98 10.12 0.01
CA ASP A 309 6.07 11.18 1.03
C ASP A 309 4.70 11.83 1.28
N ARG A 310 3.97 12.17 0.22
CA ARG A 310 2.61 12.74 0.34
C ARG A 310 1.60 11.80 0.98
N LEU A 311 1.69 10.51 0.69
CA LEU A 311 0.80 9.52 1.29
C LEU A 311 1.12 9.32 2.78
N ILE A 312 2.40 9.37 3.18
CA ILE A 312 2.81 9.38 4.59
C ILE A 312 2.19 10.58 5.31
N ASP A 313 2.23 11.78 4.69
CA ASP A 313 1.61 12.99 5.24
C ASP A 313 0.09 12.85 5.37
N GLN A 314 -0.60 12.37 4.32
CA GLN A 314 -2.05 12.16 4.30
C GLN A 314 -2.53 11.12 5.34
N LEU A 315 -1.68 10.15 5.66
CA LEU A 315 -1.96 9.14 6.67
C LEU A 315 -1.68 9.63 8.10
N GLY A 316 -1.09 10.84 8.26
CA GLY A 316 -0.77 11.42 9.57
C GLY A 316 0.50 10.85 10.21
N ALA A 317 1.37 10.20 9.42
CA ALA A 317 2.64 9.61 9.87
C ALA A 317 3.86 10.53 9.64
N ALA A 318 3.64 11.82 9.30
CA ALA A 318 4.71 12.79 9.03
C ALA A 318 5.66 13.05 10.22
N HIS A 319 5.20 12.80 11.45
CA HIS A 319 6.00 13.01 12.66
C HIS A 319 6.86 11.80 13.03
N THR A 320 6.62 10.65 12.41
CA THR A 320 7.41 9.44 12.67
C THR A 320 8.82 9.57 12.05
N PRO A 321 9.88 9.26 12.80
CA PRO A 321 11.24 9.25 12.26
C PRO A 321 11.32 8.41 10.99
N CYS A 322 11.86 8.97 9.91
CA CYS A 322 11.93 8.30 8.61
C CYS A 322 13.36 8.23 8.10
N ILE A 323 13.81 7.03 7.75
CA ILE A 323 15.08 6.79 7.04
C ILE A 323 14.76 6.56 5.57
N ARG A 324 15.38 7.32 4.67
CA ARG A 324 15.33 7.09 3.22
C ARG A 324 16.32 6.01 2.84
N VAL A 325 15.82 4.86 2.43
CA VAL A 325 16.60 3.68 2.06
C VAL A 325 16.64 3.58 0.54
N PHE A 326 17.72 4.03 -0.06
CA PHE A 326 17.95 3.92 -1.50
C PHE A 326 18.42 2.52 -1.84
N ASN A 327 17.50 1.72 -2.35
CA ASN A 327 17.73 0.33 -2.71
C ASN A 327 18.16 0.17 -4.16
N LYS A 328 18.69 -1.00 -4.49
CA LYS A 328 19.24 -1.37 -5.81
C LYS A 328 20.44 -0.50 -6.23
N CYS A 329 21.24 -0.06 -5.25
CA CYS A 329 22.45 0.73 -5.51
C CYS A 329 23.48 -0.01 -6.38
N ASP A 330 23.45 -1.34 -6.40
CA ASP A 330 24.24 -2.20 -7.28
C ASP A 330 23.97 -2.00 -8.77
N ALA A 331 22.77 -1.54 -9.13
CA ALA A 331 22.36 -1.25 -10.50
C ALA A 331 22.47 0.23 -10.89
N TYR A 332 22.87 1.11 -9.95
CA TYR A 332 22.96 2.55 -10.17
C TYR A 332 24.39 2.98 -10.46
N LEU A 333 24.61 3.71 -11.56
CA LEU A 333 25.94 4.16 -12.02
C LEU A 333 26.26 5.62 -11.64
N GLY A 334 25.34 6.31 -10.95
CA GLY A 334 25.50 7.70 -10.56
C GLY A 334 26.16 7.88 -9.18
N ILE A 335 26.17 9.12 -8.71
CA ILE A 335 26.64 9.47 -7.36
C ILE A 335 25.55 9.06 -6.36
N LEU A 336 25.92 8.24 -5.39
CA LEU A 336 24.99 7.79 -4.35
C LEU A 336 24.54 8.95 -3.46
N PRO A 337 23.26 9.05 -3.12
CA PRO A 337 22.77 10.05 -2.17
C PRO A 337 23.40 9.88 -0.78
N HIS A 338 23.72 11.00 -0.12
CA HIS A 338 24.28 11.02 1.22
C HIS A 338 23.48 11.97 2.13
N GLY A 339 23.35 11.64 3.41
CA GLY A 339 22.68 12.49 4.39
C GLY A 339 22.48 11.77 5.74
N GLU A 340 22.06 12.51 6.75
CA GLU A 340 21.90 11.99 8.12
C GLU A 340 20.87 10.81 8.17
N ASN A 341 19.75 10.93 7.44
CA ASN A 341 18.72 9.91 7.39
C ASN A 341 18.64 9.21 6.03
N ILE A 342 19.80 9.04 5.38
CA ILE A 342 19.92 8.39 4.07
C ILE A 342 20.85 7.18 4.21
N VAL A 343 20.41 6.03 3.71
CA VAL A 343 21.22 4.82 3.61
C VAL A 343 21.07 4.22 2.22
N CYS A 344 22.18 3.92 1.57
CA CYS A 344 22.19 3.24 0.27
C CYS A 344 22.44 1.75 0.47
N ILE A 345 21.58 0.92 -0.12
CA ILE A 345 21.63 -0.52 0.06
C ILE A 345 21.43 -1.27 -1.26
N SER A 346 21.87 -2.52 -1.27
CA SER A 346 21.38 -3.55 -2.17
C SER A 346 20.74 -4.67 -1.35
N ALA A 347 19.41 -4.69 -1.29
CA ALA A 347 18.67 -5.72 -0.56
C ALA A 347 18.93 -7.14 -1.12
N ARG A 348 19.40 -7.23 -2.36
CA ARG A 348 19.76 -8.48 -3.02
C ARG A 348 21.10 -9.07 -2.55
N SER A 349 22.12 -8.22 -2.42
CA SER A 349 23.47 -8.61 -1.98
C SER A 349 23.67 -8.53 -0.47
N GLY A 350 22.81 -7.76 0.24
CA GLY A 350 22.97 -7.43 1.66
C GLY A 350 23.92 -6.24 1.91
N GLU A 351 24.45 -5.61 0.88
CA GLU A 351 25.29 -4.43 1.00
C GLU A 351 24.52 -3.27 1.65
N GLY A 352 25.13 -2.55 2.58
CA GLY A 352 24.52 -1.45 3.33
C GLY A 352 23.55 -1.87 4.45
N ALA A 353 23.21 -3.17 4.59
CA ALA A 353 22.26 -3.64 5.62
C ALA A 353 22.78 -3.40 7.06
N ALA A 354 24.09 -3.52 7.28
CA ALA A 354 24.69 -3.24 8.59
C ALA A 354 24.58 -1.75 8.95
N GLU A 355 24.82 -0.84 8.02
CA GLU A 355 24.65 0.61 8.23
C GLU A 355 23.20 0.96 8.53
N LEU A 356 22.23 0.35 7.79
CA LEU A 356 20.82 0.54 8.04
C LEU A 356 20.44 0.09 9.47
N THR A 357 20.95 -1.05 9.91
CA THR A 357 20.72 -1.58 11.25
C THR A 357 21.21 -0.62 12.33
N GLU A 358 22.44 -0.08 12.18
CA GLU A 358 23.00 0.90 13.11
C GLU A 358 22.19 2.22 13.14
N ARG A 359 21.70 2.69 11.98
CA ARG A 359 20.83 3.89 11.91
C ARG A 359 19.52 3.69 12.64
N VAL A 360 18.87 2.54 12.42
CA VAL A 360 17.62 2.20 13.13
C VAL A 360 17.87 2.11 14.63
N ARG A 361 18.96 1.45 15.06
CA ARG A 361 19.36 1.37 16.45
C ARG A 361 19.56 2.75 17.08
N ALA A 362 20.28 3.63 16.38
CA ALA A 362 20.53 4.99 16.86
C ALA A 362 19.26 5.82 17.03
N ILE A 363 18.25 5.65 16.16
CA ILE A 363 16.97 6.34 16.27
C ILE A 363 16.16 5.79 17.44
N LEU A 364 16.09 4.47 17.59
CA LEU A 364 15.38 3.82 18.69
C LEU A 364 16.05 4.10 20.04
N GLY A 365 17.37 4.09 20.09
CA GLY A 365 18.12 4.39 21.30
C GLY A 365 18.12 5.87 21.73
N ARG A 366 17.74 6.81 20.84
CA ARG A 366 17.54 8.23 21.22
C ARG A 366 16.38 8.45 22.18
N ALA A 367 15.45 7.51 22.23
CA ALA A 367 14.32 7.54 23.17
C ALA A 367 14.64 6.85 24.50
N ASP A 368 15.75 6.12 24.61
CA ASP A 368 16.16 5.40 25.79
C ASP A 368 16.85 6.34 26.79
N HIS A 369 16.51 6.22 28.08
CA HIS A 369 17.15 6.96 29.14
C HIS A 369 18.33 6.15 29.69
N HIS A 370 19.55 6.71 29.55
CA HIS A 370 20.75 6.14 30.17
C HIS A 370 20.92 6.77 31.54
N VAL A 371 20.60 6.02 32.59
CA VAL A 371 20.55 6.55 33.94
C VAL A 371 21.08 5.56 34.97
N THR A 372 21.52 6.10 36.13
CA THR A 372 21.84 5.30 37.30
C THR A 372 20.64 5.25 38.25
N LEU A 373 20.12 4.05 38.50
CA LEU A 373 19.06 3.82 39.49
C LEU A 373 19.69 3.42 40.84
N LEU A 374 19.06 3.87 41.94
CA LEU A 374 19.32 3.33 43.28
C LEU A 374 18.07 2.59 43.77
N LEU A 375 18.11 1.27 43.76
CA LEU A 375 17.01 0.43 44.24
C LEU A 375 17.21 0.07 45.69
N PRO A 376 16.26 0.40 46.59
CA PRO A 376 16.26 -0.09 47.96
C PRO A 376 16.19 -1.64 47.99
N TYR A 377 16.88 -2.28 48.89
CA TYR A 377 16.89 -3.75 49.04
C TYR A 377 15.48 -4.36 49.21
N ALA A 378 14.53 -3.58 49.76
CA ALA A 378 13.13 -3.99 49.90
C ALA A 378 12.43 -4.22 48.53
N GLN A 379 13.00 -3.73 47.44
CA GLN A 379 12.43 -3.83 46.07
C GLN A 379 13.20 -4.80 45.17
N GLY A 380 13.77 -5.85 45.72
CA GLY A 380 14.51 -6.87 44.97
C GLY A 380 13.76 -7.50 43.80
N ALA A 381 12.41 -7.54 43.84
CA ALA A 381 11.60 -8.00 42.74
C ALA A 381 11.70 -7.11 41.47
N LEU A 382 12.01 -5.80 41.63
CA LEU A 382 12.28 -4.90 40.53
C LEU A 382 13.62 -5.18 39.83
N LEU A 383 14.60 -5.67 40.57
CA LEU A 383 15.91 -6.04 40.04
C LEU A 383 15.77 -7.16 38.99
N GLU A 384 14.97 -8.18 39.29
CA GLU A 384 14.72 -9.29 38.37
C GLU A 384 13.98 -8.80 37.09
N THR A 385 13.05 -7.86 37.27
CA THR A 385 12.34 -7.23 36.15
C THR A 385 13.29 -6.39 35.28
N LEU A 386 14.19 -5.61 35.89
CA LEU A 386 15.18 -4.80 35.21
C LEU A 386 16.17 -5.64 34.41
N HIS A 387 16.67 -6.74 34.96
CA HIS A 387 17.53 -7.66 34.21
C HIS A 387 16.83 -8.37 33.04
N ARG A 388 15.52 -8.53 33.12
CA ARG A 388 14.72 -9.14 32.05
C ARG A 388 14.31 -8.14 30.97
N ASP A 389 13.93 -6.91 31.36
CA ASP A 389 13.20 -5.98 30.51
C ASP A 389 14.04 -4.73 30.17
N CYS A 390 15.23 -4.54 30.76
CA CYS A 390 16.15 -3.41 30.52
C CYS A 390 17.58 -3.91 30.29
N ALA A 391 18.39 -3.11 29.60
CA ALA A 391 19.82 -3.40 29.49
C ALA A 391 20.56 -2.87 30.72
N VAL A 392 20.92 -3.77 31.67
CA VAL A 392 21.73 -3.45 32.83
C VAL A 392 23.19 -3.49 32.42
N LEU A 393 23.86 -2.33 32.46
CA LEU A 393 25.28 -2.19 32.10
C LEU A 393 26.20 -2.49 33.25
N ARG A 394 25.79 -2.03 34.46
CA ARG A 394 26.59 -2.21 35.69
C ARG A 394 25.69 -2.35 36.88
N THR A 395 26.12 -3.18 37.87
CA THR A 395 25.44 -3.37 39.15
C THR A 395 26.47 -3.22 40.27
N ASP A 396 26.22 -2.27 41.18
CA ASP A 396 27.04 -2.02 42.37
C ASP A 396 26.17 -2.14 43.59
N TYR A 397 26.59 -2.94 44.58
CA TYR A 397 25.89 -3.10 45.87
C TYR A 397 26.45 -2.08 46.87
N ARG A 398 25.59 -1.18 47.36
CA ARG A 398 25.92 -0.12 48.32
C ARG A 398 25.19 -0.32 49.66
N ASP A 399 25.60 0.37 50.69
CA ASP A 399 24.95 0.26 52.00
C ASP A 399 23.50 0.74 52.00
N ASP A 400 23.15 1.65 51.12
CA ASP A 400 21.84 2.28 50.97
C ASP A 400 20.94 1.61 49.91
N GLY A 401 21.47 0.64 49.15
CA GLY A 401 20.72 -0.06 48.10
C GLY A 401 21.60 -0.63 46.99
N ILE A 402 20.96 -1.03 45.89
CA ILE A 402 21.61 -1.56 44.72
C ILE A 402 21.65 -0.45 43.66
N ALA A 403 22.85 0.03 43.35
CA ALA A 403 23.04 0.99 42.26
C ALA A 403 23.16 0.25 40.92
N LEU A 404 22.32 0.63 39.97
CA LEU A 404 22.25 0.00 38.66
C LEU A 404 22.42 1.07 37.57
N GLU A 405 23.42 0.92 36.75
CA GLU A 405 23.54 1.68 35.50
C GLU A 405 22.74 0.95 34.42
N VAL A 406 21.66 1.57 33.95
CA VAL A 406 20.70 0.93 33.08
C VAL A 406 20.27 1.84 31.92
N ILE A 407 19.96 1.22 30.80
CA ILE A 407 19.27 1.85 29.68
C ILE A 407 17.79 1.52 29.83
N ILE A 408 16.96 2.55 30.03
CA ILE A 408 15.52 2.43 30.30
C ILE A 408 14.73 2.90 29.08
N HIS A 409 13.84 2.06 28.60
CA HIS A 409 12.87 2.41 27.55
C HIS A 409 11.84 3.44 28.08
N PRO A 410 11.38 4.40 27.27
CA PRO A 410 10.41 5.43 27.65
C PRO A 410 9.16 4.90 28.35
N GLU A 411 8.70 3.71 27.97
CA GLU A 411 7.52 3.08 28.58
C GLU A 411 7.71 2.67 30.04
N GLN A 412 8.94 2.37 30.43
CA GLN A 412 9.26 1.98 31.81
C GLN A 412 9.68 3.18 32.66
N TRP A 413 9.98 4.31 32.01
CA TRP A 413 10.41 5.53 32.65
C TRP A 413 9.51 5.98 33.81
N PRO A 414 8.16 6.08 33.67
CA PRO A 414 7.30 6.55 34.75
C PRO A 414 7.34 5.67 36.02
N ARG A 415 7.70 4.39 35.86
CA ARG A 415 7.81 3.44 36.94
C ARG A 415 9.17 3.50 37.65
N LEU A 416 10.21 3.88 36.93
CA LEU A 416 11.61 3.83 37.34
C LEU A 416 12.16 5.21 37.71
N GLU A 417 11.57 6.27 37.20
CA GLU A 417 11.90 7.67 37.47
C GLU A 417 12.11 7.98 38.99
N PRO A 418 11.27 7.46 39.90
CA PRO A 418 11.46 7.70 41.34
C PRO A 418 12.76 7.15 41.94
N PHE A 419 13.44 6.25 41.23
CA PHE A 419 14.68 5.61 41.66
C PHE A 419 15.92 6.17 40.97
N VAL A 420 15.77 7.13 40.09
CA VAL A 420 16.85 7.77 39.34
C VAL A 420 17.68 8.65 40.32
N LEU A 421 18.98 8.45 40.31
CA LEU A 421 19.89 9.31 41.08
C LEU A 421 19.98 10.69 40.42
N PRO A 422 19.71 11.81 41.13
CA PRO A 422 19.79 13.13 40.56
C PRO A 422 21.24 13.49 40.20
N GLY A 423 21.50 13.77 38.94
CA GLY A 423 22.77 14.31 38.49
C GLY A 423 23.46 13.65 37.32
N GLU A 424 22.89 12.63 36.67
CA GLU A 424 23.45 11.94 35.50
C GLU A 424 22.40 11.71 34.45
N GLU A 425 21.88 12.82 33.86
CA GLU A 425 21.25 12.80 32.54
C GLU A 425 22.29 13.27 31.53
N GLU A 426 22.85 12.37 30.73
CA GLU A 426 23.53 12.68 29.46
C GLU A 426 22.71 12.17 28.27
#